data_5892cf87cfb6f35debe522a4e3418944
#
_entry.id   5892cf87cfb6f35debe522a4e3418944
#
_cell.length_a   1.000
_cell.length_b   1.000
_cell.length_c   1.000
_cell.angle_alpha   90.00
_cell.angle_beta   90.00
_cell.angle_gamma   90.00
#
_symmetry.space_group_name_H-M   'P 1'
#
loop_
_entity.id
_entity.type
_entity.pdbx_description
1 polymer ?
#
loop_
_entity_poly.entity_id
_entity_poly.type
_entity_poly.pdbx_seq_one_letter_code
_entity_poly.pdbx_strand_id
1 'polypeptide(L)'
;VIVYFVLKPIIFAKSLNLKNDRTSVNSLFTIPLIFGAALLSFAHGANDVSNAIGPLAAINDAVLTLAEGSFPHASVGVPFWIMAVGASGIVIGLILYGPRLIRTVGSEITELDQVRAFSIAMATAITVIVASQLGLPVSSTHIAIGGVFGVGFLREIMDSSEKKYI
;
A
#
# COMPACT_ATOMS: atom_id res chain seq x y z
N VAL A 1 -3.01 21.63 -1.47
CA VAL A 1 -3.61 22.93 -1.05
C VAL A 1 -5.14 22.81 -0.95
N ILE A 2 -5.86 22.42 -2.02
CA ILE A 2 -7.33 22.28 -2.03
C ILE A 2 -7.82 21.31 -0.95
N VAL A 3 -7.21 20.13 -0.83
CA VAL A 3 -7.54 19.12 0.18
C VAL A 3 -7.43 19.67 1.61
N TYR A 4 -6.41 20.48 1.88
CA TYR A 4 -6.23 21.11 3.19
C TYR A 4 -7.39 22.08 3.53
N PHE A 5 -7.79 22.92 2.60
CA PHE A 5 -8.87 23.88 2.84
C PHE A 5 -10.25 23.23 2.97
N VAL A 6 -10.48 22.10 2.30
CA VAL A 6 -11.73 21.33 2.42
C VAL A 6 -11.77 20.50 3.70
N LEU A 7 -10.67 19.85 4.06
CA LEU A 7 -10.65 18.96 5.23
C LEU A 7 -10.50 19.71 6.56
N LYS A 8 -9.79 20.83 6.58
CA LYS A 8 -9.58 21.61 7.82
C LYS A 8 -10.88 21.99 8.54
N PRO A 9 -11.90 22.58 7.90
CA PRO A 9 -13.14 22.93 8.58
C PRO A 9 -13.93 21.69 9.04
N ILE A 10 -13.89 20.60 8.28
CA ILE A 10 -14.59 19.35 8.62
C ILE A 10 -13.96 18.71 9.87
N ILE A 11 -12.62 18.65 9.91
CA ILE A 11 -11.88 18.10 11.04
C ILE A 11 -12.08 19.01 12.26
N PHE A 12 -12.00 20.33 12.08
CA PHE A 12 -12.19 21.28 13.16
C PHE A 12 -13.61 21.19 13.78
N ALA A 13 -14.66 21.13 12.94
CA ALA A 13 -16.03 20.96 13.40
C ALA A 13 -16.23 19.63 14.17
N LYS A 14 -15.61 18.53 13.74
CA LYS A 14 -15.65 17.27 14.46
C LYS A 14 -14.85 17.31 15.76
N SER A 15 -13.72 17.99 15.80
CA SER A 15 -12.84 18.04 16.97
C SER A 15 -13.44 18.85 18.15
N LEU A 16 -14.32 19.82 17.88
CA LEU A 16 -14.97 20.62 18.91
C LEU A 16 -15.81 19.81 19.91
N ASN A 17 -16.34 18.68 19.47
CA ASN A 17 -17.21 17.82 20.31
C ASN A 17 -16.48 16.59 20.86
N LEU A 18 -15.18 16.44 20.63
CA LEU A 18 -14.38 15.31 21.05
C LEU A 18 -13.56 15.66 22.30
N LYS A 19 -13.47 14.73 23.23
CA LYS A 19 -12.54 14.85 24.35
C LYS A 19 -11.10 14.76 23.83
N ASN A 20 -10.18 15.44 24.47
CA ASN A 20 -8.75 15.35 24.15
C ASN A 20 -8.17 14.05 24.73
N ASP A 21 -8.59 12.93 24.17
CA ASP A 21 -8.11 11.60 24.49
C ASP A 21 -7.66 10.83 23.24
N ARG A 22 -6.89 9.79 23.45
CA ARG A 22 -6.32 8.97 22.37
C ARG A 22 -7.42 8.32 21.49
N THR A 23 -8.51 7.90 22.11
CA THR A 23 -9.62 7.25 21.40
C THR A 23 -10.31 8.21 20.43
N SER A 24 -10.53 9.45 20.87
CA SER A 24 -11.12 10.51 20.05
C SER A 24 -10.22 10.87 18.87
N VAL A 25 -8.92 11.01 19.09
CA VAL A 25 -7.94 11.27 18.01
C VAL A 25 -7.96 10.11 17.00
N ASN A 26 -7.94 8.87 17.46
CA ASN A 26 -8.03 7.70 16.58
C ASN A 26 -9.28 7.72 15.71
N SER A 27 -10.43 8.08 16.29
CA SER A 27 -11.69 8.13 15.53
C SER A 27 -11.69 9.14 14.37
N LEU A 28 -10.91 10.22 14.48
CA LEU A 28 -10.73 11.19 13.39
C LEU A 28 -9.97 10.61 12.20
N PHE A 29 -9.14 9.60 12.44
CA PHE A 29 -8.33 8.95 11.39
C PHE A 29 -9.08 7.87 10.62
N THR A 30 -10.32 7.53 10.96
CA THR A 30 -11.11 6.53 10.25
C THR A 30 -11.23 6.85 8.75
N ILE A 31 -11.62 8.08 8.40
CA ILE A 31 -11.78 8.49 6.99
C ILE A 31 -10.42 8.57 6.27
N PRO A 32 -9.40 9.26 6.82
CA PRO A 32 -8.05 9.22 6.24
C PRO A 32 -7.51 7.81 6.03
N LEU A 33 -7.73 6.90 6.98
CA LEU A 33 -7.30 5.50 6.87
C LEU A 33 -7.98 4.78 5.70
N ILE A 34 -9.28 4.98 5.49
CA ILE A 34 -9.99 4.41 4.33
C ILE A 34 -9.35 4.89 3.02
N PHE A 35 -9.05 6.19 2.93
CA PHE A 35 -8.35 6.75 1.77
C PHE A 35 -6.94 6.19 1.59
N GLY A 36 -6.18 6.09 2.68
CA GLY A 36 -4.84 5.48 2.68
C GLY A 36 -4.88 4.02 2.23
N ALA A 37 -5.85 3.25 2.73
CA ALA A 37 -6.04 1.86 2.34
C ALA A 37 -6.44 1.72 0.85
N ALA A 38 -7.30 2.59 0.34
CA ALA A 38 -7.67 2.61 -1.07
C ALA A 38 -6.47 2.93 -1.97
N LEU A 39 -5.66 3.94 -1.59
CA LEU A 39 -4.45 4.30 -2.32
C LEU A 39 -3.41 3.17 -2.29
N LEU A 40 -3.24 2.53 -1.12
CA LEU A 40 -2.36 1.37 -0.97
C LEU A 40 -2.84 0.20 -1.84
N SER A 41 -4.14 -0.09 -1.86
CA SER A 41 -4.72 -1.15 -2.69
C SER A 41 -4.47 -0.89 -4.18
N PHE A 42 -4.61 0.35 -4.62
CA PHE A 42 -4.29 0.74 -5.99
C PHE A 42 -2.79 0.56 -6.31
N ALA A 43 -1.91 1.07 -5.44
CA ALA A 43 -0.47 0.94 -5.60
C ALA A 43 -0.01 -0.52 -5.63
N HIS A 44 -0.53 -1.33 -4.70
CA HIS A 44 -0.29 -2.77 -4.63
C HIS A 44 -0.73 -3.48 -5.91
N GLY A 45 -1.98 -3.27 -6.35
CA GLY A 45 -2.51 -3.90 -7.56
C GLY A 45 -1.70 -3.54 -8.81
N ALA A 46 -1.35 -2.25 -8.99
CA ALA A 46 -0.56 -1.80 -10.11
C ALA A 46 0.84 -2.42 -10.13
N ASN A 47 1.51 -2.49 -8.98
CA ASN A 47 2.85 -3.07 -8.87
C ASN A 47 2.85 -4.59 -9.03
N ASP A 48 2.01 -5.29 -8.26
CA ASP A 48 2.07 -6.75 -8.18
C ASP A 48 1.51 -7.42 -9.43
N VAL A 49 0.49 -6.84 -10.08
CA VAL A 49 0.05 -7.30 -11.41
C VAL A 49 1.19 -7.18 -12.41
N SER A 50 1.87 -6.04 -12.46
CA SER A 50 3.00 -5.82 -13.39
C SER A 50 4.13 -6.82 -13.17
N ASN A 51 4.50 -7.08 -11.92
CA ASN A 51 5.53 -8.06 -11.57
C ASN A 51 5.13 -9.49 -11.97
N ALA A 52 3.85 -9.84 -11.82
CA ALA A 52 3.34 -11.18 -12.15
C ALA A 52 3.26 -11.41 -13.66
N ILE A 53 2.83 -10.41 -14.43
CA ILE A 53 2.59 -10.57 -15.88
C ILE A 53 3.79 -10.22 -16.76
N GLY A 54 4.81 -9.54 -16.23
CA GLY A 54 5.99 -9.13 -16.99
C GLY A 54 6.63 -10.26 -17.80
N PRO A 55 6.96 -11.40 -17.18
CA PRO A 55 7.53 -12.54 -17.89
C PRO A 55 6.60 -13.09 -18.97
N LEU A 56 5.29 -13.15 -18.71
CA LEU A 56 4.31 -13.64 -19.67
C LEU A 56 4.18 -12.70 -20.88
N ALA A 57 4.21 -11.38 -20.63
CA ALA A 57 4.19 -10.38 -21.69
C ALA A 57 5.44 -10.48 -22.58
N ALA A 58 6.62 -10.67 -21.97
CA ALA A 58 7.86 -10.85 -22.72
C ALA A 58 7.85 -12.12 -23.58
N ILE A 59 7.34 -13.24 -23.07
CA ILE A 59 7.19 -14.48 -23.83
C ILE A 59 6.22 -14.27 -25.01
N ASN A 60 5.08 -13.62 -24.76
CA ASN A 60 4.10 -13.33 -25.81
C ASN A 60 4.70 -12.47 -26.92
N ASP A 61 5.45 -11.43 -26.59
CA ASP A 61 6.15 -10.59 -27.57
C ASP A 61 7.17 -11.40 -28.36
N ALA A 62 8.01 -12.18 -27.69
CA ALA A 62 9.01 -13.02 -28.34
C ALA A 62 8.39 -14.03 -29.33
N VAL A 63 7.28 -14.65 -28.99
CA VAL A 63 6.59 -15.61 -29.88
C VAL A 63 6.02 -14.90 -31.09
N LEU A 64 5.41 -13.72 -30.92
CA LEU A 64 4.81 -12.97 -32.02
C LEU A 64 5.90 -12.43 -32.98
N THR A 65 6.97 -11.85 -32.45
CA THR A 65 8.06 -11.29 -33.27
C THR A 65 8.85 -12.36 -34.02
N LEU A 66 9.05 -13.52 -33.40
CA LEU A 66 9.65 -14.66 -34.10
C LEU A 66 8.77 -15.19 -35.23
N ALA A 67 7.45 -15.22 -35.02
CA ALA A 67 6.49 -15.63 -36.06
C ALA A 67 6.48 -14.65 -37.25
N GLU A 68 6.75 -13.37 -36.99
CA GLU A 68 6.85 -12.32 -38.02
C GLU A 68 8.25 -12.19 -38.64
N GLY A 69 9.23 -12.98 -38.18
CA GLY A 69 10.63 -12.89 -38.63
C GLY A 69 11.36 -11.63 -38.18
N SER A 70 10.89 -11.01 -37.11
CA SER A 70 11.43 -9.76 -36.53
C SER A 70 12.22 -10.06 -35.25
N PHE A 71 12.92 -9.03 -34.71
CA PHE A 71 13.55 -9.11 -33.40
C PHE A 71 12.60 -8.63 -32.31
N PRO A 72 12.68 -9.19 -31.08
CA PRO A 72 11.87 -8.73 -29.94
C PRO A 72 12.02 -7.23 -29.68
N HIS A 73 10.93 -6.59 -29.31
CA HIS A 73 10.90 -5.15 -29.08
C HIS A 73 11.63 -4.79 -27.78
N ALA A 74 12.31 -3.64 -27.77
CA ALA A 74 12.96 -3.10 -26.57
C ALA A 74 11.96 -2.70 -25.48
N SER A 75 10.71 -2.41 -25.85
CA SER A 75 9.60 -2.16 -24.94
C SER A 75 8.40 -2.98 -25.36
N VAL A 76 7.93 -3.82 -24.45
CA VAL A 76 6.82 -4.75 -24.69
C VAL A 76 5.50 -4.08 -24.30
N GLY A 77 4.58 -3.96 -25.26
CA GLY A 77 3.19 -3.61 -24.95
C GLY A 77 2.48 -4.79 -24.28
N VAL A 78 1.83 -4.56 -23.15
CA VAL A 78 1.11 -5.64 -22.44
C VAL A 78 -0.32 -5.73 -22.97
N PRO A 79 -0.70 -6.83 -23.65
CA PRO A 79 -2.07 -7.04 -24.09
C PRO A 79 -3.06 -7.09 -22.91
N PHE A 80 -4.26 -6.57 -23.12
CA PHE A 80 -5.30 -6.52 -22.06
C PHE A 80 -5.62 -7.90 -21.46
N TRP A 81 -5.63 -8.96 -22.25
CA TRP A 81 -5.91 -10.31 -21.76
C TRP A 81 -4.85 -10.80 -20.76
N ILE A 82 -3.56 -10.45 -20.94
CA ILE A 82 -2.48 -10.78 -20.01
C ILE A 82 -2.70 -10.05 -18.70
N MET A 83 -3.05 -8.76 -18.76
CA MET A 83 -3.39 -7.98 -17.55
C MET A 83 -4.60 -8.58 -16.82
N ALA A 84 -5.62 -8.99 -17.55
CA ALA A 84 -6.80 -9.61 -16.97
C ALA A 84 -6.50 -10.94 -16.26
N VAL A 85 -5.62 -11.78 -16.84
CA VAL A 85 -5.15 -13.03 -16.21
C VAL A 85 -4.40 -12.74 -14.91
N GLY A 86 -3.45 -11.80 -14.92
CA GLY A 86 -2.68 -11.45 -13.73
C GLY A 86 -3.57 -10.86 -12.63
N ALA A 87 -4.43 -9.92 -12.98
CA ALA A 87 -5.35 -9.28 -12.03
C ALA A 87 -6.32 -10.30 -11.40
N SER A 88 -6.90 -11.21 -12.20
CA SER A 88 -7.80 -12.25 -11.69
C SER A 88 -7.09 -13.21 -10.74
N GLY A 89 -5.83 -13.57 -11.03
CA GLY A 89 -5.02 -14.41 -10.13
C GLY A 89 -4.80 -13.74 -8.77
N ILE A 90 -4.47 -12.45 -8.73
CA ILE A 90 -4.31 -11.70 -7.48
C ILE A 90 -5.64 -11.62 -6.72
N VAL A 91 -6.75 -11.32 -7.40
CA VAL A 91 -8.08 -11.24 -6.77
C VAL A 91 -8.46 -12.57 -6.13
N ILE A 92 -8.26 -13.69 -6.82
CA ILE A 92 -8.54 -15.03 -6.28
C ILE A 92 -7.66 -15.30 -5.06
N GLY A 93 -6.36 -15.00 -5.13
CA GLY A 93 -5.45 -15.15 -4.00
C GLY A 93 -5.87 -14.33 -2.77
N LEU A 94 -6.28 -13.09 -2.97
CA LEU A 94 -6.76 -12.22 -1.90
C LEU A 94 -8.08 -12.71 -1.28
N ILE A 95 -9.00 -13.24 -2.06
CA ILE A 95 -10.25 -13.83 -1.55
C ILE A 95 -9.96 -15.04 -0.66
N LEU A 96 -9.04 -15.89 -1.08
CA LEU A 96 -8.73 -17.14 -0.39
C LEU A 96 -7.91 -16.93 0.89
N TYR A 97 -6.91 -16.05 0.85
CA TYR A 97 -5.90 -15.93 1.92
C TYR A 97 -5.90 -14.55 2.62
N GLY A 98 -6.50 -13.53 2.03
CA GLY A 98 -6.47 -12.17 2.55
C GLY A 98 -6.98 -12.03 3.99
N PRO A 99 -8.14 -12.61 4.37
CA PRO A 99 -8.64 -12.49 5.74
C PRO A 99 -7.69 -13.08 6.79
N ARG A 100 -7.00 -14.18 6.45
CA ARG A 100 -6.03 -14.80 7.35
C ARG A 100 -4.79 -13.92 7.51
N LEU A 101 -4.28 -13.39 6.41
CA LEU A 101 -3.11 -12.50 6.41
C LEU A 101 -3.39 -11.22 7.23
N ILE A 102 -4.55 -10.59 7.03
CA ILE A 102 -4.95 -9.38 7.76
C ILE A 102 -4.96 -9.63 9.27
N ARG A 103 -5.50 -10.77 9.72
CA ARG A 103 -5.49 -11.14 11.14
C ARG A 103 -4.08 -11.29 11.68
N THR A 104 -3.23 -12.06 11.00
CA THR A 104 -1.85 -12.29 11.44
C THR A 104 -1.07 -10.99 11.56
N VAL A 105 -1.10 -10.13 10.54
CA VAL A 105 -0.36 -8.86 10.56
C VAL A 105 -0.94 -7.88 11.58
N GLY A 106 -2.27 -7.82 11.71
CA GLY A 106 -2.93 -6.83 12.56
C GLY A 106 -2.95 -7.17 14.05
N SER A 107 -2.79 -8.46 14.43
CA SER A 107 -2.87 -8.89 15.83
C SER A 107 -1.59 -9.47 16.39
N GLU A 108 -0.71 -10.03 15.55
CA GLU A 108 0.46 -10.78 16.03
C GLU A 108 1.76 -9.98 15.96
N ILE A 109 1.85 -8.95 15.07
CA ILE A 109 3.09 -8.19 14.89
C ILE A 109 3.10 -6.95 15.79
N THR A 110 2.04 -6.15 15.81
CA THR A 110 1.94 -4.95 16.65
C THR A 110 0.49 -4.52 16.83
N GLU A 111 0.20 -3.88 17.98
CA GLU A 111 -1.08 -3.22 18.19
C GLU A 111 -1.19 -1.98 17.29
N LEU A 112 -1.98 -2.10 16.23
CA LEU A 112 -2.22 -1.02 15.29
C LEU A 112 -3.47 -0.24 15.70
N ASP A 113 -3.28 1.04 16.00
CA ASP A 113 -4.36 2.03 16.05
C ASP A 113 -4.54 2.69 14.67
N GLN A 114 -5.63 3.44 14.50
CA GLN A 114 -5.99 4.04 13.20
C GLN A 114 -4.94 5.02 12.69
N VAL A 115 -4.29 5.78 13.59
CA VAL A 115 -3.24 6.75 13.25
C VAL A 115 -2.01 6.02 12.68
N ARG A 116 -1.58 4.96 13.35
CA ARG A 116 -0.42 4.16 12.91
C ARG A 116 -0.71 3.42 11.63
N ALA A 117 -1.89 2.80 11.54
CA ALA A 117 -2.32 2.11 10.32
C ALA A 117 -2.36 3.06 9.12
N PHE A 118 -2.86 4.30 9.31
CA PHE A 118 -2.82 5.33 8.28
C PHE A 118 -1.38 5.68 7.87
N SER A 119 -0.49 5.89 8.84
CA SER A 119 0.91 6.22 8.56
C SER A 119 1.62 5.12 7.77
N ILE A 120 1.39 3.86 8.13
CA ILE A 120 1.95 2.69 7.44
C ILE A 120 1.38 2.61 6.01
N ALA A 121 0.05 2.72 5.86
CA ALA A 121 -0.60 2.65 4.55
C ALA A 121 -0.10 3.74 3.60
N MET A 122 0.01 4.98 4.09
CA MET A 122 0.49 6.11 3.28
C MET A 122 1.97 5.95 2.91
N ALA A 123 2.83 5.61 3.87
CA ALA A 123 4.25 5.40 3.60
C ALA A 123 4.47 4.27 2.58
N THR A 124 3.75 3.16 2.74
CA THR A 124 3.82 2.03 1.82
C THR A 124 3.33 2.42 0.43
N ALA A 125 2.16 3.06 0.33
CA ALA A 125 1.59 3.46 -0.96
C ALA A 125 2.51 4.42 -1.72
N ILE A 126 3.03 5.44 -1.06
CA ILE A 126 3.95 6.42 -1.67
C ILE A 126 5.22 5.72 -2.15
N THR A 127 5.82 4.87 -1.31
CA THR A 127 7.06 4.15 -1.67
C THR A 127 6.85 3.23 -2.88
N VAL A 128 5.75 2.46 -2.90
CA VAL A 128 5.41 1.58 -4.02
C VAL A 128 5.15 2.37 -5.29
N ILE A 129 4.39 3.46 -5.23
CA ILE A 129 4.11 4.31 -6.40
C ILE A 129 5.40 4.89 -6.97
N VAL A 130 6.26 5.47 -6.12
CA VAL A 130 7.53 6.04 -6.56
C VAL A 130 8.44 4.98 -7.19
N ALA A 131 8.59 3.82 -6.55
CA ALA A 131 9.37 2.72 -7.09
C ALA A 131 8.83 2.24 -8.45
N SER A 132 7.51 2.08 -8.57
CA SER A 132 6.85 1.67 -9.82
C SER A 132 7.04 2.70 -10.94
N GLN A 133 6.98 4.00 -10.63
CA GLN A 133 7.24 5.06 -11.63
C GLN A 133 8.70 5.06 -12.12
N LEU A 134 9.62 4.65 -11.26
CA LEU A 134 11.04 4.49 -11.62
C LEU A 134 11.35 3.16 -12.34
N GLY A 135 10.33 2.30 -12.55
CA GLY A 135 10.50 0.98 -13.16
C GLY A 135 11.23 -0.02 -12.27
N LEU A 136 11.27 0.22 -10.95
CA LEU A 136 11.93 -0.66 -10.00
C LEU A 136 10.96 -1.77 -9.55
N PRO A 137 11.28 -3.04 -9.75
CA PRO A 137 10.49 -4.15 -9.23
C PRO A 137 10.66 -4.20 -7.70
N VAL A 138 9.56 -3.97 -6.97
CA VAL A 138 9.57 -3.97 -5.50
C VAL A 138 8.48 -4.89 -4.96
N SER A 139 8.69 -5.38 -3.74
CA SER A 139 7.67 -6.13 -3.02
C SER A 139 6.87 -5.19 -2.12
N SER A 140 5.62 -4.96 -2.48
CA SER A 140 4.66 -4.17 -1.69
C SER A 140 4.51 -4.72 -0.27
N THR A 141 4.54 -6.05 -0.11
CA THR A 141 4.48 -6.74 1.20
C THR A 141 5.70 -6.41 2.07
N HIS A 142 6.92 -6.47 1.53
CA HIS A 142 8.13 -6.13 2.30
C HIS A 142 8.13 -4.65 2.72
N ILE A 143 7.67 -3.75 1.85
CA ILE A 143 7.55 -2.32 2.18
C ILE A 143 6.52 -2.11 3.29
N ALA A 144 5.36 -2.78 3.23
CA ALA A 144 4.34 -2.68 4.27
C ALA A 144 4.84 -3.19 5.63
N ILE A 145 5.50 -4.35 5.65
CA ILE A 145 6.11 -4.91 6.87
C ILE A 145 7.21 -3.99 7.41
N GLY A 146 8.03 -3.43 6.53
CA GLY A 146 9.02 -2.40 6.90
C GLY A 146 8.38 -1.17 7.55
N GLY A 147 7.23 -0.74 7.04
CA GLY A 147 6.41 0.33 7.64
C GLY A 147 5.91 -0.02 9.04
N VAL A 148 5.44 -1.26 9.25
CA VAL A 148 5.01 -1.76 10.57
C VAL A 148 6.17 -1.74 11.57
N PHE A 149 7.34 -2.27 11.20
CA PHE A 149 8.52 -2.23 12.05
C PHE A 149 9.01 -0.80 12.31
N GLY A 150 9.00 0.07 11.29
CA GLY A 150 9.40 1.46 11.44
C GLY A 150 8.55 2.21 12.47
N VAL A 151 7.23 2.02 12.45
CA VAL A 151 6.31 2.59 13.45
C VAL A 151 6.55 1.96 14.83
N GLY A 152 6.81 0.65 14.89
CA GLY A 152 7.13 -0.06 16.14
C GLY A 152 8.40 0.47 16.79
N PHE A 153 9.49 0.59 16.06
CA PHE A 153 10.76 1.14 16.56
C PHE A 153 10.67 2.61 16.98
N LEU A 154 9.95 3.42 16.20
CA LEU A 154 9.72 4.83 16.56
C LEU A 154 9.00 4.94 17.91
N ARG A 155 7.99 4.10 18.15
CA ARG A 155 7.29 4.05 19.43
C ARG A 155 8.24 3.71 20.58
N GLU A 156 9.07 2.69 20.42
CA GLU A 156 10.02 2.26 21.46
C GLU A 156 11.02 3.37 21.79
N ILE A 157 11.54 4.06 20.77
CA ILE A 157 12.46 5.19 20.94
C ILE A 157 11.76 6.33 21.69
N MET A 158 10.52 6.67 21.34
CA MET A 158 9.78 7.74 21.99
C MET A 158 9.45 7.40 23.45
N ASP A 159 8.97 6.18 23.72
CA ASP A 159 8.66 5.71 25.08
C ASP A 159 9.93 5.67 25.97
N SER A 160 11.06 5.30 25.40
CA SER A 160 12.37 5.30 26.10
C SER A 160 12.86 6.72 26.37
N SER A 161 12.60 7.66 25.47
CA SER A 161 12.95 9.08 25.64
C SER A 161 12.11 9.71 26.75
N GLU A 162 10.82 9.44 26.81
CA GLU A 162 9.92 9.98 27.84
C GLU A 162 10.31 9.49 29.25
N LYS A 163 10.68 8.22 29.40
CA LYS A 163 11.18 7.66 30.67
C LYS A 163 12.51 8.27 31.14
N LYS A 164 13.29 8.87 30.27
CA LYS A 164 14.57 9.50 30.62
C LYS A 164 14.42 10.90 31.23
N TYR A 165 13.25 11.51 31.10
CA TYR A 165 12.94 12.86 31.61
C TYR A 165 12.01 12.87 32.83
N ILE A 166 11.64 11.68 33.36
CA ILE A 166 10.95 11.49 34.64
C ILE A 166 11.93 10.96 35.68
#